data_456ce1d26b26193e3dfbde5d225f0ab0
#
_entry.id   456ce1d26b26193e3dfbde5d225f0ab0
#
_cell.length_a   1.000
_cell.length_b   1.000
_cell.length_c   1.000
_cell.angle_alpha   90.00
_cell.angle_beta   90.00
_cell.angle_gamma   90.00
#
_symmetry.space_group_name_H-M   'P 1'
#
loop_
_entity.id
_entity.type
_entity.pdbx_description
1 polymer ?
#
loop_
_entity_poly.entity_id
_entity_poly.type
_entity_poly.pdbx_seq_one_letter_code
_entity_poly.pdbx_strand_id
1 'polypeptide(L)'
;TDLSLIELLDYDQPLLKKLMEDAPGTHTHSVKVGTLAESCANAIGARALLCRVGSYYHDIGKIKKPEYYAENQMGINKHDSITPHMSAKILKQHVTDGLSLADEYGLPNIVKDFIETHHARNRMEFFYNKALEADKNVDENEFRYAGPKPRTKETGIVMLAEAIEAQANSLKNPTLEKFES
;
A
#
# COMPACT_ATOMS: atom_id res chain seq x y z
N THR A 1 8.34 -21.34 -7.22
CA THR A 1 9.57 -21.68 -6.45
C THR A 1 10.16 -20.42 -5.84
N ASP A 2 11.04 -20.54 -4.83
CA ASP A 2 11.71 -19.37 -4.23
C ASP A 2 12.64 -18.69 -5.24
N LEU A 3 13.20 -19.43 -6.19
CA LEU A 3 13.98 -18.87 -7.29
C LEU A 3 13.16 -17.89 -8.13
N SER A 4 11.92 -18.24 -8.49
CA SER A 4 11.01 -17.36 -9.22
C SER A 4 10.61 -16.12 -8.43
N LEU A 5 10.58 -16.21 -7.08
CA LEU A 5 10.32 -15.05 -6.23
C LEU A 5 11.53 -14.12 -6.15
N ILE A 6 12.76 -14.66 -6.13
CA ILE A 6 13.99 -13.86 -6.15
C ILE A 6 14.09 -13.04 -7.43
N GLU A 7 13.73 -13.63 -8.58
CA GLU A 7 13.72 -12.94 -9.87
C GLU A 7 12.79 -11.72 -9.87
N LEU A 8 11.69 -11.74 -9.08
CA LEU A 8 10.78 -10.61 -8.94
C LEU A 8 11.37 -9.44 -8.12
N LEU A 9 12.46 -9.65 -7.39
CA LEU A 9 13.17 -8.58 -6.67
C LEU A 9 14.27 -7.92 -7.51
N ASP A 10 14.52 -8.43 -8.73
CA ASP A 10 15.47 -7.83 -9.64
C ASP A 10 14.94 -6.47 -10.12
N TYR A 11 15.76 -5.44 -10.01
CA TYR A 11 15.41 -4.09 -10.46
C TYR A 11 15.29 -3.96 -11.99
N ASP A 12 15.72 -4.96 -12.74
CA ASP A 12 15.48 -5.06 -14.18
C ASP A 12 14.10 -5.62 -14.54
N GLN A 13 13.31 -6.08 -13.55
CA GLN A 13 11.91 -6.44 -13.76
C GLN A 13 11.12 -5.24 -14.28
N PRO A 14 10.44 -5.38 -15.44
CA PRO A 14 9.83 -4.24 -16.12
C PRO A 14 8.85 -3.44 -15.26
N LEU A 15 8.01 -4.12 -14.46
CA LEU A 15 7.02 -3.46 -13.62
C LEU A 15 7.67 -2.79 -12.40
N LEU A 16 8.70 -3.40 -11.81
CA LEU A 16 9.43 -2.81 -10.69
C LEU A 16 10.22 -1.59 -11.15
N LYS A 17 10.87 -1.68 -12.32
CA LYS A 17 11.54 -0.54 -12.96
C LYS A 17 10.56 0.60 -13.21
N LYS A 18 9.38 0.30 -13.76
CA LYS A 18 8.33 1.30 -13.96
C LYS A 18 7.89 1.96 -12.65
N LEU A 19 7.76 1.19 -11.56
CA LEU A 19 7.46 1.74 -10.23
C LEU A 19 8.54 2.73 -9.77
N MET A 20 9.82 2.39 -9.98
CA MET A 20 10.95 3.26 -9.61
C MET A 20 10.97 4.56 -10.41
N GLU A 21 10.62 4.51 -11.69
CA GLU A 21 10.65 5.66 -12.61
C GLU A 21 9.43 6.58 -12.40
N ASP A 22 8.22 6.02 -12.32
CA ASP A 22 6.97 6.78 -12.32
C ASP A 22 6.48 7.14 -10.90
N ALA A 23 6.82 6.33 -9.89
CA ALA A 23 6.40 6.53 -8.50
C ALA A 23 7.54 6.19 -7.50
N PRO A 24 8.65 6.95 -7.52
CA PRO A 24 9.84 6.65 -6.72
C PRO A 24 9.60 6.68 -5.21
N GLY A 25 8.69 7.53 -4.74
CA GLY A 25 8.28 7.57 -3.33
C GLY A 25 7.58 6.28 -2.92
N THR A 26 6.66 5.79 -3.75
CA THR A 26 5.98 4.50 -3.51
C THR A 26 6.97 3.33 -3.53
N HIS A 27 7.95 3.34 -4.45
CA HIS A 27 9.01 2.33 -4.44
C HIS A 27 9.80 2.34 -3.12
N THR A 28 10.22 3.53 -2.66
CA THR A 28 10.95 3.68 -1.38
C THR A 28 10.12 3.19 -0.20
N HIS A 29 8.84 3.53 -0.15
CA HIS A 29 7.88 3.04 0.83
C HIS A 29 7.79 1.51 0.80
N SER A 30 7.59 0.92 -0.37
CA SER A 30 7.50 -0.53 -0.57
C SER A 30 8.74 -1.29 -0.07
N VAL A 31 9.94 -0.73 -0.25
CA VAL A 31 11.20 -1.31 0.27
C VAL A 31 11.22 -1.28 1.80
N LYS A 32 10.79 -0.18 2.45
CA LYS A 32 10.71 -0.08 3.91
C LYS A 32 9.72 -1.09 4.49
N VAL A 33 8.50 -1.15 3.91
CA VAL A 33 7.48 -2.14 4.28
C VAL A 33 8.04 -3.56 4.13
N GLY A 34 8.75 -3.84 3.01
CA GLY A 34 9.37 -5.13 2.75
C GLY A 34 10.41 -5.53 3.79
N THR A 35 11.24 -4.58 4.22
CA THR A 35 12.26 -4.82 5.26
C THR A 35 11.60 -5.16 6.60
N LEU A 36 10.56 -4.42 7.00
CA LEU A 36 9.83 -4.67 8.23
C LEU A 36 9.08 -6.01 8.16
N ALA A 37 8.36 -6.26 7.07
CA ALA A 37 7.58 -7.48 6.88
C ALA A 37 8.47 -8.74 6.85
N GLU A 38 9.64 -8.68 6.20
CA GLU A 38 10.63 -9.77 6.19
C GLU A 38 11.14 -10.08 7.60
N SER A 39 11.45 -9.06 8.40
CA SER A 39 11.89 -9.22 9.79
C SER A 39 10.80 -9.85 10.65
N CYS A 40 9.56 -9.40 10.54
CA CYS A 40 8.41 -9.96 11.24
C CYS A 40 8.15 -11.42 10.83
N ALA A 41 8.23 -11.72 9.54
CA ALA A 41 8.03 -13.07 9.01
C ALA A 41 9.08 -14.06 9.55
N ASN A 42 10.35 -13.65 9.59
CA ASN A 42 11.43 -14.45 10.18
C ASN A 42 11.16 -14.75 11.66
N ALA A 43 10.69 -13.76 12.43
CA ALA A 43 10.43 -13.94 13.86
C ALA A 43 9.34 -14.97 14.18
N ILE A 44 8.36 -15.16 13.29
CA ILE A 44 7.23 -16.08 13.50
C ILE A 44 7.27 -17.32 12.61
N GLY A 45 8.35 -17.55 11.87
CA GLY A 45 8.51 -18.69 10.97
C GLY A 45 7.54 -18.65 9.76
N ALA A 46 7.22 -17.47 9.26
CA ALA A 46 6.50 -17.28 7.99
C ALA A 46 7.49 -17.17 6.81
N ARG A 47 6.97 -17.13 5.58
CA ARG A 47 7.80 -17.04 4.36
C ARG A 47 8.32 -15.61 4.15
N ALA A 48 9.47 -15.30 4.73
CA ALA A 48 10.06 -13.97 4.74
C ALA A 48 10.31 -13.41 3.33
N LEU A 49 10.88 -14.22 2.41
CA LEU A 49 11.07 -13.84 1.01
C LEU A 49 9.74 -13.47 0.33
N LEU A 50 8.68 -14.21 0.57
CA LEU A 50 7.35 -13.93 0.01
C LEU A 50 6.79 -12.61 0.54
N CYS A 51 6.96 -12.32 1.84
CA CYS A 51 6.57 -11.04 2.43
C CYS A 51 7.32 -9.88 1.79
N ARG A 52 8.63 -10.02 1.56
CA ARG A 52 9.44 -9.00 0.89
C ARG A 52 8.97 -8.76 -0.54
N VAL A 53 8.79 -9.81 -1.33
CA VAL A 53 8.29 -9.70 -2.72
C VAL A 53 6.89 -9.08 -2.73
N GLY A 54 5.97 -9.58 -1.91
CA GLY A 54 4.61 -9.03 -1.81
C GLY A 54 4.60 -7.55 -1.48
N SER A 55 5.48 -7.11 -0.58
CA SER A 55 5.64 -5.70 -0.22
C SER A 55 6.12 -4.84 -1.39
N TYR A 56 7.02 -5.35 -2.24
CA TYR A 56 7.52 -4.58 -3.39
C TYR A 56 6.42 -4.30 -4.42
N TYR A 57 5.41 -5.15 -4.49
CA TYR A 57 4.35 -5.06 -5.50
C TYR A 57 2.98 -4.62 -4.95
N HIS A 58 2.77 -4.54 -3.63
CA HIS A 58 1.45 -4.29 -3.06
C HIS A 58 0.81 -2.98 -3.56
N ASP A 59 1.62 -1.98 -3.83
CA ASP A 59 1.23 -0.61 -4.17
C ASP A 59 1.49 -0.21 -5.63
N ILE A 60 1.78 -1.16 -6.53
CA ILE A 60 2.12 -0.86 -7.94
C ILE A 60 1.03 -0.08 -8.67
N GLY A 61 -0.22 -0.17 -8.25
CA GLY A 61 -1.31 0.58 -8.86
C GLY A 61 -1.19 2.10 -8.70
N LYS A 62 -0.41 2.58 -7.75
CA LYS A 62 -0.11 4.01 -7.56
C LYS A 62 0.65 4.62 -8.76
N ILE A 63 1.28 3.80 -9.60
CA ILE A 63 1.92 4.22 -10.86
C ILE A 63 0.93 5.00 -11.76
N LYS A 64 -0.35 4.68 -11.73
CA LYS A 64 -1.35 5.31 -12.60
C LYS A 64 -1.63 6.78 -12.24
N LYS A 65 -1.48 7.15 -10.97
CA LYS A 65 -1.76 8.50 -10.45
C LYS A 65 -0.83 8.83 -9.28
N PRO A 66 0.50 8.82 -9.46
CA PRO A 66 1.45 8.92 -8.34
C PRO A 66 1.30 10.21 -7.55
N GLU A 67 0.90 11.30 -8.20
CA GLU A 67 0.74 12.64 -7.61
C GLU A 67 -0.38 12.75 -6.55
N TYR A 68 -1.24 11.74 -6.44
CA TYR A 68 -2.26 11.67 -5.39
C TYR A 68 -1.77 11.01 -4.10
N TYR A 69 -0.57 10.45 -4.07
CA TYR A 69 -0.02 9.76 -2.91
C TYR A 69 1.09 10.60 -2.28
N ALA A 70 0.97 10.82 -0.97
CA ALA A 70 1.81 11.77 -0.22
C ALA A 70 3.30 11.53 -0.40
N GLU A 71 3.71 10.27 -0.47
CA GLU A 71 5.10 9.85 -0.65
C GLU A 71 5.71 10.27 -1.99
N ASN A 72 4.89 10.58 -3.01
CA ASN A 72 5.31 11.05 -4.33
C ASN A 72 5.09 12.56 -4.53
N GLN A 73 4.46 13.26 -3.57
CA GLN A 73 4.13 14.67 -3.73
C GLN A 73 5.34 15.58 -3.48
N MET A 74 5.39 16.68 -4.25
CA MET A 74 6.40 17.73 -4.12
C MET A 74 5.77 19.04 -3.58
N GLY A 75 5.12 18.94 -2.40
CA GLY A 75 4.60 20.11 -1.69
C GLY A 75 3.17 20.54 -2.03
N ILE A 76 2.53 19.98 -3.05
CA ILE A 76 1.11 20.22 -3.36
C ILE A 76 0.31 18.95 -3.15
N ASN A 77 -0.67 18.99 -2.25
CA ASN A 77 -1.59 17.89 -2.05
C ASN A 77 -2.78 18.00 -3.01
N LYS A 78 -2.82 17.13 -4.01
CA LYS A 78 -3.91 17.08 -5.01
C LYS A 78 -5.29 16.82 -4.40
N HIS A 79 -5.35 16.19 -3.23
CA HIS A 79 -6.61 15.94 -2.52
C HIS A 79 -7.27 17.21 -1.97
N ASP A 80 -6.51 18.33 -1.83
CA ASP A 80 -7.08 19.57 -1.34
C ASP A 80 -7.98 20.27 -2.36
N SER A 81 -7.85 19.92 -3.64
CA SER A 81 -8.63 20.51 -4.75
C SER A 81 -9.85 19.69 -5.17
N ILE A 82 -10.12 18.55 -4.51
CA ILE A 82 -11.21 17.62 -4.85
C ILE A 82 -12.03 17.26 -3.61
N THR A 83 -13.24 16.71 -3.84
CA THR A 83 -14.11 16.28 -2.73
C THR A 83 -13.55 15.06 -1.99
N PRO A 84 -13.90 14.87 -0.69
CA PRO A 84 -13.52 13.67 0.05
C PRO A 84 -13.95 12.36 -0.63
N HIS A 85 -15.13 12.32 -1.25
CA HIS A 85 -15.62 11.16 -2.00
C HIS A 85 -14.75 10.85 -3.22
N MET A 86 -14.33 11.88 -3.97
CA MET A 86 -13.43 11.69 -5.10
C MET A 86 -12.05 11.21 -4.62
N SER A 87 -11.55 11.73 -3.51
CA SER A 87 -10.32 11.27 -2.87
C SER A 87 -10.39 9.78 -2.50
N ALA A 88 -11.47 9.37 -1.83
CA ALA A 88 -11.69 7.97 -1.48
C ALA A 88 -11.77 7.05 -2.72
N LYS A 89 -12.41 7.52 -3.79
CA LYS A 89 -12.49 6.79 -5.07
C LYS A 89 -11.11 6.57 -5.68
N ILE A 90 -10.27 7.62 -5.73
CA ILE A 90 -8.90 7.55 -6.26
C ILE A 90 -8.06 6.59 -5.41
N LEU A 91 -8.14 6.70 -4.08
CA LEU A 91 -7.40 5.81 -3.19
C LEU A 91 -7.81 4.34 -3.36
N LYS A 92 -9.12 4.05 -3.48
CA LYS A 92 -9.57 2.66 -3.74
C LYS A 92 -9.08 2.13 -5.09
N GLN A 93 -8.98 3.01 -6.07
CA GLN A 93 -8.64 2.63 -7.45
C GLN A 93 -7.24 2.04 -7.59
N HIS A 94 -6.25 2.42 -6.73
CA HIS A 94 -4.91 1.84 -6.86
C HIS A 94 -4.87 0.31 -6.67
N VAL A 95 -5.79 -0.25 -5.89
CA VAL A 95 -5.88 -1.71 -5.72
C VAL A 95 -6.29 -2.38 -7.02
N THR A 96 -7.34 -1.88 -7.68
CA THR A 96 -7.81 -2.42 -8.97
C THR A 96 -6.82 -2.15 -10.10
N ASP A 97 -6.21 -0.97 -10.13
CA ASP A 97 -5.14 -0.64 -11.08
C ASP A 97 -3.92 -1.52 -10.88
N GLY A 98 -3.58 -1.83 -9.62
CA GLY A 98 -2.49 -2.74 -9.26
C GLY A 98 -2.73 -4.16 -9.74
N LEU A 99 -3.94 -4.70 -9.55
CA LEU A 99 -4.30 -6.01 -10.06
C LEU A 99 -4.27 -6.05 -11.59
N SER A 100 -4.74 -5.00 -12.26
CA SER A 100 -4.69 -4.89 -13.73
C SER A 100 -3.24 -4.89 -14.24
N LEU A 101 -2.35 -4.12 -13.61
CA LEU A 101 -0.93 -4.12 -13.93
C LEU A 101 -0.29 -5.49 -13.66
N ALA A 102 -0.64 -6.13 -12.53
CA ALA A 102 -0.15 -7.46 -12.20
C ALA A 102 -0.55 -8.51 -13.25
N ASP A 103 -1.76 -8.41 -13.81
CA ASP A 103 -2.21 -9.27 -14.90
C ASP A 103 -1.45 -8.97 -16.20
N GLU A 104 -1.31 -7.70 -16.55
CA GLU A 104 -0.59 -7.26 -17.76
C GLU A 104 0.87 -7.74 -17.77
N TYR A 105 1.54 -7.69 -16.63
CA TYR A 105 2.95 -8.09 -16.49
C TYR A 105 3.14 -9.55 -16.04
N GLY A 106 2.06 -10.32 -15.92
CA GLY A 106 2.11 -11.76 -15.63
C GLY A 106 2.60 -12.09 -14.21
N LEU A 107 2.32 -11.23 -13.21
CA LEU A 107 2.68 -11.53 -11.83
C LEU A 107 1.93 -12.78 -11.31
N PRO A 108 2.59 -13.63 -10.50
CA PRO A 108 1.96 -14.80 -9.92
C PRO A 108 0.78 -14.44 -9.00
N ASN A 109 -0.25 -15.28 -8.94
CA ASN A 109 -1.42 -15.03 -8.08
C ASN A 109 -1.05 -14.85 -6.61
N ILE A 110 -0.03 -15.56 -6.13
CA ILE A 110 0.46 -15.43 -4.76
C ILE A 110 0.98 -14.01 -4.44
N VAL A 111 1.45 -13.26 -5.45
CA VAL A 111 1.86 -11.85 -5.31
C VAL A 111 0.66 -10.93 -5.43
N LYS A 112 -0.31 -11.23 -6.31
CA LYS A 112 -1.56 -10.47 -6.44
C LYS A 112 -2.38 -10.45 -5.15
N ASP A 113 -2.30 -11.52 -4.33
CA ASP A 113 -2.96 -11.56 -3.02
C ASP A 113 -2.53 -10.41 -2.09
N PHE A 114 -1.28 -9.95 -2.18
CA PHE A 114 -0.80 -8.80 -1.40
C PHE A 114 -1.41 -7.49 -1.90
N ILE A 115 -1.52 -7.31 -3.21
CA ILE A 115 -2.15 -6.13 -3.81
C ILE A 115 -3.62 -6.05 -3.37
N GLU A 116 -4.34 -7.16 -3.41
CA GLU A 116 -5.77 -7.21 -3.11
C GLU A 116 -6.07 -7.00 -1.62
N THR A 117 -5.19 -7.48 -0.71
CA THR A 117 -5.52 -7.63 0.71
C THR A 117 -4.89 -6.59 1.64
N HIS A 118 -3.87 -5.82 1.19
CA HIS A 118 -3.07 -4.97 2.09
C HIS A 118 -3.87 -3.87 2.81
N HIS A 119 -4.99 -3.44 2.27
CA HIS A 119 -5.90 -2.52 2.95
C HIS A 119 -7.13 -3.19 3.57
N ALA A 120 -7.36 -4.47 3.28
CA ALA A 120 -8.55 -5.20 3.73
C ALA A 120 -9.84 -4.39 3.47
N ARG A 121 -10.59 -4.07 4.52
CA ARG A 121 -11.77 -3.21 4.51
C ARG A 121 -11.60 -1.97 5.39
N ASN A 122 -10.37 -1.54 5.56
CA ASN A 122 -10.07 -0.37 6.38
C ASN A 122 -10.79 0.87 5.87
N ARG A 123 -11.23 1.72 6.79
CA ARG A 123 -11.84 3.00 6.46
C ARG A 123 -10.76 4.07 6.30
N MET A 124 -10.93 4.94 5.32
CA MET A 124 -10.10 6.11 5.09
C MET A 124 -10.55 7.23 6.04
N GLU A 125 -10.13 7.15 7.31
CA GLU A 125 -10.62 7.97 8.42
C GLU A 125 -10.56 9.47 8.12
N PHE A 126 -9.45 9.95 7.57
CA PHE A 126 -9.28 11.37 7.27
C PHE A 126 -10.36 11.90 6.31
N PHE A 127 -10.60 11.19 5.21
CA PHE A 127 -11.58 11.61 4.21
C PHE A 127 -13.02 11.38 4.66
N TYR A 128 -13.27 10.34 5.43
CA TYR A 128 -14.58 10.11 6.05
C TYR A 128 -14.93 11.23 7.01
N ASN A 129 -14.05 11.59 7.93
CA ASN A 129 -14.29 12.68 8.88
C ASN A 129 -14.46 14.02 8.16
N LYS A 130 -13.66 14.31 7.12
CA LYS A 130 -13.81 15.51 6.29
C LYS A 130 -15.16 15.55 5.54
N ALA A 131 -15.69 14.40 5.13
CA ALA A 131 -17.01 14.32 4.51
C ALA A 131 -18.13 14.56 5.53
N LEU A 132 -18.00 14.04 6.77
CA LEU A 132 -18.96 14.25 7.87
C LEU A 132 -19.08 15.72 8.31
N GLU A 133 -18.03 16.53 8.11
CA GLU A 133 -18.08 17.97 8.37
C GLU A 133 -19.09 18.69 7.43
N ALA A 134 -19.24 18.18 6.20
CA ALA A 134 -20.15 18.74 5.20
C ALA A 134 -21.55 18.10 5.24
N ASP A 135 -21.64 16.81 5.49
CA ASP A 135 -22.90 16.05 5.56
C ASP A 135 -22.79 14.96 6.63
N LYS A 136 -23.70 15.01 7.63
CA LYS A 136 -23.74 14.03 8.72
C LYS A 136 -24.29 12.67 8.32
N ASN A 137 -24.92 12.56 7.14
CA ASN A 137 -25.54 11.32 6.64
C ASN A 137 -24.66 10.58 5.62
N VAL A 138 -23.33 10.75 5.69
CA VAL A 138 -22.37 10.09 4.79
C VAL A 138 -22.38 8.58 5.01
N ASP A 139 -22.50 7.80 3.92
CA ASP A 139 -22.32 6.35 3.98
C ASP A 139 -20.84 6.01 4.16
N GLU A 140 -20.48 5.44 5.32
CA GLU A 140 -19.09 5.06 5.60
C GLU A 140 -18.53 4.02 4.62
N ASN A 141 -19.38 3.22 3.95
CA ASN A 141 -18.94 2.23 2.98
C ASN A 141 -18.30 2.88 1.75
N GLU A 142 -18.66 4.11 1.43
CA GLU A 142 -18.01 4.87 0.36
C GLU A 142 -16.54 5.18 0.68
N PHE A 143 -16.18 5.17 1.97
CA PHE A 143 -14.83 5.44 2.47
C PHE A 143 -14.09 4.19 2.94
N ARG A 144 -14.61 2.98 2.67
CA ARG A 144 -13.93 1.72 2.97
C ARG A 144 -13.34 1.10 1.71
N TYR A 145 -12.18 0.49 1.87
CA TYR A 145 -11.63 -0.40 0.84
C TYR A 145 -12.56 -1.60 0.65
N ALA A 146 -12.63 -2.12 -0.59
CA ALA A 146 -13.51 -3.22 -0.95
C ALA A 146 -12.84 -4.59 -0.85
N GLY A 147 -11.51 -4.62 -0.69
CA GLY A 147 -10.71 -5.83 -0.78
C GLY A 147 -11.07 -6.88 0.28
N PRO A 148 -10.70 -8.14 0.05
CA PRO A 148 -10.81 -9.16 1.06
C PRO A 148 -9.82 -8.90 2.21
N LYS A 149 -10.11 -9.49 3.37
CA LYS A 149 -9.14 -9.54 4.47
C LYS A 149 -7.98 -10.47 4.09
N PRO A 150 -6.78 -10.26 4.66
CA PRO A 150 -5.66 -11.17 4.52
C PRO A 150 -6.07 -12.63 4.80
N ARG A 151 -5.59 -13.55 3.96
CA ARG A 151 -5.93 -14.97 4.03
C ARG A 151 -4.77 -15.84 4.52
N THR A 152 -3.55 -15.28 4.55
CA THR A 152 -2.33 -15.98 4.98
C THR A 152 -1.58 -15.15 6.02
N LYS A 153 -0.64 -15.78 6.73
CA LYS A 153 0.25 -15.06 7.66
C LYS A 153 1.01 -13.96 6.93
N GLU A 154 1.51 -14.26 5.75
CA GLU A 154 2.32 -13.36 4.93
C GLU A 154 1.53 -12.11 4.53
N THR A 155 0.32 -12.27 3.99
CA THR A 155 -0.52 -11.12 3.63
C THR A 155 -0.94 -10.30 4.85
N GLY A 156 -1.16 -10.95 6.00
CA GLY A 156 -1.43 -10.28 7.28
C GLY A 156 -0.23 -9.47 7.79
N ILE A 157 0.97 -10.04 7.69
CA ILE A 157 2.21 -9.34 8.09
C ILE A 157 2.41 -8.09 7.24
N VAL A 158 2.24 -8.17 5.93
CA VAL A 158 2.42 -7.01 5.03
C VAL A 158 1.37 -5.94 5.32
N MET A 159 0.11 -6.29 5.53
CA MET A 159 -0.93 -5.34 5.93
C MET A 159 -0.57 -4.59 7.23
N LEU A 160 -0.03 -5.29 8.22
CA LEU A 160 0.38 -4.67 9.50
C LEU A 160 1.63 -3.81 9.33
N ALA A 161 2.62 -4.28 8.55
CA ALA A 161 3.84 -3.53 8.26
C ALA A 161 3.55 -2.22 7.52
N GLU A 162 2.62 -2.27 6.55
CA GLU A 162 2.09 -1.11 5.84
C GLU A 162 1.48 -0.09 6.81
N ALA A 163 0.58 -0.55 7.70
CA ALA A 163 -0.07 0.32 8.67
C ALA A 163 0.94 0.99 9.63
N ILE A 164 1.95 0.25 10.08
CA ILE A 164 3.01 0.77 10.97
C ILE A 164 3.87 1.79 10.24
N GLU A 165 4.30 1.51 9.00
CA GLU A 165 5.14 2.42 8.21
C GLU A 165 4.39 3.73 7.91
N ALA A 166 3.13 3.65 7.49
CA ALA A 166 2.27 4.80 7.24
C ALA A 166 2.06 5.64 8.51
N GLN A 167 1.81 5.01 9.66
CA GLN A 167 1.66 5.70 10.94
C GLN A 167 2.96 6.37 11.36
N ALA A 168 4.11 5.69 11.23
CA ALA A 168 5.41 6.25 11.57
C ALA A 168 5.75 7.50 10.74
N ASN A 169 5.44 7.48 9.43
CA ASN A 169 5.64 8.63 8.55
C ASN A 169 4.70 9.81 8.87
N SER A 170 3.56 9.57 9.48
CA SER A 170 2.62 10.61 9.89
C SER A 170 3.07 11.40 11.13
N LEU A 171 4.01 10.85 11.92
CA LEU A 171 4.50 11.49 13.14
C LEU A 171 5.39 12.69 12.80
N LYS A 172 4.98 13.87 13.27
CA LYS A 172 5.80 15.08 13.22
C LYS A 172 6.80 15.02 14.38
N ASN A 173 8.11 15.08 14.09
CA ASN A 173 9.20 14.99 15.06
C ASN A 173 9.11 13.71 15.91
N PRO A 174 9.37 12.52 15.32
CA PRO A 174 9.25 11.25 16.01
C PRO A 174 10.25 11.18 17.19
N THR A 175 9.75 10.83 18.36
CA THR A 175 10.54 10.49 19.56
C THR A 175 10.19 9.07 19.98
N LEU A 176 11.08 8.40 20.74
CA LEU A 176 10.79 7.05 21.24
C LEU A 176 9.47 7.02 22.04
N GLU A 177 9.23 8.01 22.87
CA GLU A 177 7.98 8.14 23.64
C GLU A 177 6.71 8.18 22.78
N LYS A 178 6.77 8.81 21.58
CA LYS A 178 5.65 8.84 20.64
C LYS A 178 5.43 7.52 19.89
N PHE A 179 6.42 6.62 19.88
CA PHE A 179 6.26 5.28 19.35
C PHE A 179 5.73 4.28 20.39
N GLU A 180 5.87 4.58 21.66
CA GLU A 180 5.43 3.73 22.78
C GLU A 180 4.00 4.04 23.25
N SER A 181 3.42 5.18 22.83
CA SER A 181 2.07 5.62 23.14
C SER A 181 1.04 5.11 22.12
#